data_4655ed115a60f40d00cc3ce0754cee38
#
_entry.id   4655ed115a60f40d00cc3ce0754cee38
#
_cell.length_a   1.000
_cell.length_b   1.000
_cell.length_c   1.000
_cell.angle_alpha   90.00
_cell.angle_beta   90.00
_cell.angle_gamma   90.00
#
_symmetry.space_group_name_H-M   'P 1'
#
loop_
_entity.id
_entity.type
_entity.pdbx_description
1 polymer ?
#
loop_
_entity_poly.entity_id
_entity_poly.type
_entity_poly.pdbx_seq_one_letter_code
_entity_poly.pdbx_strand_id
1 'polypeptide(L)'
;MAAAPTASHRLVSVVVAVCVTLSGVPAGAVDTDEARGQNLAHDVYKGNCLACHQVPGDRSAVTLANIGPPLVAMRQRFPDRAALRNRIWDPTLRNPQTVMPPFGKHGILTEPEIDLIVEYLYRY
;
A
#
# COMPACT_ATOMS: atom_id res chain seq x y z
N MET A 1 -85.81 28.78 -14.36
CA MET A 1 -84.62 29.20 -13.60
C MET A 1 -83.83 27.95 -13.35
N ALA A 2 -82.82 27.68 -14.20
CA ALA A 2 -82.03 26.48 -14.17
C ALA A 2 -80.59 26.82 -13.64
N ALA A 3 -80.20 26.18 -12.58
CA ALA A 3 -78.86 26.31 -12.01
C ALA A 3 -77.91 25.33 -12.70
N ALA A 4 -76.78 25.86 -13.16
CA ALA A 4 -75.69 25.06 -13.79
C ALA A 4 -74.81 24.40 -12.72
N PRO A 5 -74.30 23.16 -12.96
CA PRO A 5 -73.36 22.54 -12.06
C PRO A 5 -71.93 22.99 -12.33
N THR A 6 -71.23 23.38 -11.29
CA THR A 6 -69.80 23.73 -11.28
C THR A 6 -68.94 22.43 -11.35
N ALA A 7 -68.17 22.30 -12.39
CA ALA A 7 -67.19 21.22 -12.55
C ALA A 7 -65.95 21.50 -11.72
N SER A 8 -65.68 20.62 -10.75
CA SER A 8 -64.50 20.64 -9.90
C SER A 8 -63.36 19.87 -10.58
N HIS A 9 -62.38 20.57 -11.13
CA HIS A 9 -61.17 19.92 -11.68
C HIS A 9 -60.27 19.47 -10.53
N ARG A 10 -60.20 18.18 -10.31
CA ARG A 10 -59.19 17.57 -9.42
C ARG A 10 -57.86 17.46 -10.21
N LEU A 11 -56.90 18.29 -9.79
CA LEU A 11 -55.52 18.16 -10.21
C LEU A 11 -54.89 16.90 -9.59
N VAL A 12 -54.65 15.91 -10.42
CA VAL A 12 -53.90 14.72 -10.04
C VAL A 12 -52.41 15.08 -10.15
N SER A 13 -51.75 15.32 -9.02
CA SER A 13 -50.32 15.49 -8.96
C SER A 13 -49.63 14.13 -9.12
N VAL A 14 -49.03 13.91 -10.28
CA VAL A 14 -48.18 12.77 -10.53
C VAL A 14 -46.79 13.06 -9.93
N VAL A 15 -46.51 12.45 -8.78
CA VAL A 15 -45.20 12.49 -8.19
C VAL A 15 -44.35 11.44 -8.91
N VAL A 16 -43.46 11.89 -9.82
CA VAL A 16 -42.44 11.05 -10.43
C VAL A 16 -41.32 10.83 -9.42
N ALA A 17 -41.30 9.67 -8.81
CA ALA A 17 -40.18 9.26 -7.94
C ALA A 17 -38.98 8.90 -8.83
N VAL A 18 -38.00 9.81 -8.92
CA VAL A 18 -36.71 9.52 -9.56
C VAL A 18 -35.89 8.64 -8.61
N CYS A 19 -35.89 7.33 -8.85
CA CYS A 19 -34.95 6.40 -8.22
C CYS A 19 -33.55 6.65 -8.77
N VAL A 20 -32.73 7.44 -8.07
CA VAL A 20 -31.31 7.54 -8.32
C VAL A 20 -30.67 6.26 -7.79
N THR A 21 -30.42 5.29 -8.67
CA THR A 21 -29.57 4.14 -8.35
C THR A 21 -28.13 4.62 -8.26
N LEU A 22 -27.62 4.79 -7.03
CA LEU A 22 -26.19 4.94 -6.80
C LEU A 22 -25.53 3.60 -7.20
N SER A 23 -25.03 3.54 -8.44
CA SER A 23 -24.13 2.47 -8.85
C SER A 23 -22.84 2.64 -8.05
N GLY A 24 -22.71 1.87 -6.96
CA GLY A 24 -21.46 1.80 -6.20
C GLY A 24 -20.38 1.26 -7.13
N VAL A 25 -19.44 2.12 -7.51
CA VAL A 25 -18.19 1.69 -8.15
C VAL A 25 -17.48 0.79 -7.14
N PRO A 26 -17.18 -0.49 -7.47
CA PRO A 26 -16.37 -1.30 -6.57
C PRO A 26 -15.06 -0.57 -6.37
N ALA A 27 -14.71 -0.25 -5.12
CA ALA A 27 -13.40 0.24 -4.76
C ALA A 27 -12.42 -0.90 -5.07
N GLY A 28 -11.91 -0.92 -6.30
CA GLY A 28 -10.77 -1.77 -6.65
C GLY A 28 -9.69 -1.47 -5.63
N ALA A 29 -9.08 -2.51 -5.05
CA ALA A 29 -7.96 -2.35 -4.16
C ALA A 29 -6.92 -1.48 -4.89
N VAL A 30 -6.71 -0.24 -4.42
CA VAL A 30 -5.70 0.63 -5.00
C VAL A 30 -4.37 -0.03 -4.66
N ASP A 31 -3.67 -0.50 -5.67
CA ASP A 31 -2.33 -1.06 -5.52
C ASP A 31 -1.38 0.10 -5.18
N THR A 32 -1.30 0.40 -3.89
CA THR A 32 -0.47 1.50 -3.39
C THR A 32 1.01 1.15 -3.51
N ASP A 33 1.86 2.16 -3.61
CA ASP A 33 3.31 1.96 -3.64
C ASP A 33 3.80 1.19 -2.40
N GLU A 34 3.14 1.39 -1.27
CA GLU A 34 3.39 0.63 -0.04
C GLU A 34 3.05 -0.86 -0.21
N ALA A 35 1.86 -1.20 -0.77
CA ALA A 35 1.46 -2.58 -1.00
C ALA A 35 2.38 -3.27 -2.02
N ARG A 36 2.80 -2.56 -3.05
CA ARG A 36 3.78 -3.05 -4.03
C ARG A 36 5.15 -3.30 -3.38
N GLY A 37 5.59 -2.37 -2.54
CA GLY A 37 6.82 -2.51 -1.76
C GLY A 37 6.77 -3.69 -0.80
N GLN A 38 5.63 -3.92 -0.12
CA GLN A 38 5.41 -5.08 0.72
C GLN A 38 5.54 -6.38 -0.07
N ASN A 39 4.86 -6.48 -1.22
CA ASN A 39 4.94 -7.65 -2.08
C ASN A 39 6.39 -7.94 -2.52
N LEU A 40 7.14 -6.92 -2.93
CA LEU A 40 8.55 -7.06 -3.29
C LEU A 40 9.43 -7.52 -2.12
N ALA A 41 9.19 -7.00 -0.91
CA ALA A 41 9.94 -7.37 0.28
C ALA A 41 9.65 -8.81 0.73
N HIS A 42 8.44 -9.31 0.50
CA HIS A 42 8.02 -10.67 0.86
C HIS A 42 8.32 -11.71 -0.23
N ASP A 43 8.46 -11.30 -1.49
CA ASP A 43 8.71 -12.19 -2.62
C ASP A 43 10.07 -12.88 -2.48
N VAL A 44 10.04 -14.22 -2.40
CA VAL A 44 11.24 -15.07 -2.23
C VAL A 44 12.19 -15.02 -3.43
N TYR A 45 11.70 -14.59 -4.60
CA TYR A 45 12.49 -14.42 -5.82
C TYR A 45 12.99 -12.99 -6.05
N LYS A 46 12.64 -12.06 -5.14
CA LYS A 46 12.99 -10.65 -5.20
C LYS A 46 13.71 -10.21 -3.92
N GLY A 47 13.07 -9.41 -3.08
CA GLY A 47 13.66 -8.89 -1.84
C GLY A 47 13.93 -9.96 -0.80
N ASN A 48 12.98 -10.87 -0.61
CA ASN A 48 13.04 -11.94 0.39
C ASN A 48 13.51 -11.47 1.79
N CYS A 49 13.09 -10.27 2.17
CA CYS A 49 13.57 -9.61 3.40
C CYS A 49 13.23 -10.42 4.65
N LEU A 50 12.09 -11.15 4.61
CA LEU A 50 11.60 -11.97 5.73
C LEU A 50 12.46 -13.22 6.00
N ALA A 51 13.34 -13.60 5.08
CA ALA A 51 14.32 -14.66 5.33
C ALA A 51 15.31 -14.29 6.45
N CYS A 52 15.56 -13.00 6.66
CA CYS A 52 16.56 -12.50 7.60
C CYS A 52 15.99 -11.52 8.63
N HIS A 53 14.92 -10.77 8.30
CA HIS A 53 14.38 -9.71 9.12
C HIS A 53 12.96 -10.00 9.60
N GLN A 54 12.65 -9.57 10.81
CA GLN A 54 11.28 -9.43 11.30
C GLN A 54 10.75 -8.03 10.98
N VAL A 55 9.43 -7.93 10.74
CA VAL A 55 8.71 -6.65 10.59
C VAL A 55 7.56 -6.63 11.60
N PRO A 56 7.83 -6.33 12.88
CA PRO A 56 6.87 -6.54 13.97
C PRO A 56 5.54 -5.77 13.84
N GLY A 57 5.46 -4.74 13.02
CA GLY A 57 4.22 -4.01 12.74
C GLY A 57 3.37 -4.61 11.63
N ASP A 58 3.92 -5.51 10.83
CA ASP A 58 3.24 -6.14 9.69
C ASP A 58 2.71 -7.53 10.06
N ARG A 59 1.38 -7.64 10.15
CA ARG A 59 0.73 -8.92 10.50
C ARG A 59 0.88 -10.00 9.42
N SER A 60 1.19 -9.62 8.19
CA SER A 60 1.43 -10.56 7.08
C SER A 60 2.88 -11.05 7.04
N ALA A 61 3.81 -10.36 7.71
CA ALA A 61 5.22 -10.71 7.79
C ALA A 61 5.46 -11.79 8.85
N VAL A 62 4.93 -12.99 8.60
CA VAL A 62 5.06 -14.12 9.54
C VAL A 62 6.45 -14.75 9.41
N THR A 63 7.37 -14.39 10.30
CA THR A 63 8.73 -14.94 10.33
C THR A 63 9.31 -14.92 11.75
N LEU A 64 10.20 -15.88 12.05
CA LEU A 64 11.02 -15.93 13.26
C LEU A 64 12.48 -15.60 12.96
N ALA A 65 12.76 -15.03 11.78
CA ALA A 65 14.11 -14.68 11.36
C ALA A 65 14.76 -13.67 12.32
N ASN A 66 16.05 -13.87 12.58
CA ASN A 66 16.85 -13.04 13.50
C ASN A 66 18.29 -12.82 12.99
N ILE A 67 18.55 -13.08 11.71
CA ILE A 67 19.85 -12.87 11.08
C ILE A 67 20.12 -11.36 10.94
N GLY A 68 19.09 -10.62 10.50
CA GLY A 68 19.12 -9.16 10.43
C GLY A 68 18.36 -8.52 11.61
N PRO A 69 18.60 -7.25 11.90
CA PRO A 69 17.85 -6.53 12.93
C PRO A 69 16.36 -6.39 12.53
N PRO A 70 15.44 -6.32 13.50
CA PRO A 70 14.03 -6.09 13.19
C PRO A 70 13.84 -4.74 12.49
N LEU A 71 12.95 -4.73 11.49
CA LEU A 71 12.61 -3.55 10.69
C LEU A 71 11.48 -2.78 11.39
N VAL A 72 11.85 -1.98 12.37
CA VAL A 72 10.96 -1.15 13.19
C VAL A 72 11.51 0.25 13.32
N ALA A 73 10.63 1.22 13.57
CA ALA A 73 10.98 2.64 13.74
C ALA A 73 11.87 3.16 12.59
N MET A 74 11.54 2.73 11.36
CA MET A 74 12.44 2.96 10.23
C MET A 74 12.59 4.44 9.89
N ARG A 75 11.55 5.28 10.05
CA ARG A 75 11.64 6.73 9.87
C ARG A 75 12.55 7.41 10.90
N GLN A 76 12.56 6.91 12.14
CA GLN A 76 13.43 7.48 13.18
C GLN A 76 14.87 7.02 13.00
N ARG A 77 15.09 5.77 12.63
CA ARG A 77 16.43 5.21 12.39
C ARG A 77 17.08 5.72 11.11
N PHE A 78 16.27 6.04 10.12
CA PHE A 78 16.67 6.56 8.82
C PHE A 78 15.82 7.77 8.45
N PRO A 79 16.04 8.95 9.08
CA PRO A 79 15.31 10.16 8.74
C PRO A 79 15.48 10.57 7.27
N ASP A 80 16.67 10.26 6.72
CA ASP A 80 16.96 10.42 5.30
C ASP A 80 16.62 9.13 4.55
N ARG A 81 15.68 9.22 3.61
CA ARG A 81 15.26 8.10 2.74
C ARG A 81 16.42 7.55 1.93
N ALA A 82 17.31 8.43 1.45
CA ALA A 82 18.47 8.01 0.67
C ALA A 82 19.40 7.12 1.50
N ALA A 83 19.51 7.36 2.80
CA ALA A 83 20.30 6.52 3.68
C ALA A 83 19.74 5.10 3.80
N LEU A 84 18.41 4.93 3.91
CA LEU A 84 17.77 3.60 3.91
C LEU A 84 17.89 2.94 2.54
N ARG A 85 17.62 3.69 1.48
CA ARG A 85 17.76 3.22 0.09
C ARG A 85 19.16 2.65 -0.16
N ASN A 86 20.19 3.39 0.24
CA ASN A 86 21.58 2.97 0.07
C ASN A 86 21.93 1.72 0.89
N ARG A 87 21.27 1.50 2.03
CA ARG A 87 21.41 0.24 2.80
C ARG A 87 20.89 -0.98 2.06
N ILE A 88 19.85 -0.81 1.27
CA ILE A 88 19.29 -1.88 0.45
C ILE A 88 20.11 -2.03 -0.85
N TRP A 89 20.54 -0.91 -1.41
CA TRP A 89 21.33 -0.90 -2.65
C TRP A 89 22.66 -1.64 -2.50
N ASP A 90 23.50 -1.19 -1.56
CA ASP A 90 24.80 -1.82 -1.26
C ASP A 90 25.14 -1.68 0.24
N PRO A 91 24.73 -2.64 1.07
CA PRO A 91 25.03 -2.65 2.49
C PRO A 91 26.52 -2.83 2.78
N THR A 92 27.29 -3.34 1.82
CA THR A 92 28.75 -3.60 1.99
C THR A 92 29.55 -2.31 2.16
N LEU A 93 29.03 -1.18 1.66
CA LEU A 93 29.70 0.12 1.84
C LEU A 93 29.82 0.54 3.31
N ARG A 94 28.92 0.05 4.16
CA ARG A 94 28.91 0.38 5.60
C ARG A 94 29.39 -0.76 6.46
N ASN A 95 29.18 -1.99 6.02
CA ASN A 95 29.64 -3.19 6.69
C ASN A 95 30.14 -4.21 5.64
N PRO A 96 31.43 -4.23 5.34
CA PRO A 96 31.99 -5.18 4.36
C PRO A 96 31.81 -6.65 4.74
N GLN A 97 31.51 -6.95 6.01
CA GLN A 97 31.27 -8.30 6.53
C GLN A 97 29.78 -8.68 6.56
N THR A 98 28.89 -7.83 6.00
CA THR A 98 27.46 -8.12 6.01
C THR A 98 27.10 -9.33 5.19
N VAL A 99 26.13 -10.09 5.69
CA VAL A 99 25.50 -11.19 4.92
C VAL A 99 24.26 -10.70 4.14
N MET A 100 23.84 -9.43 4.35
CA MET A 100 22.76 -8.84 3.58
C MET A 100 23.21 -8.65 2.13
N PRO A 101 22.47 -9.18 1.13
CA PRO A 101 22.82 -9.02 -0.27
C PRO A 101 22.81 -7.56 -0.71
N PRO A 102 23.73 -7.13 -1.60
CA PRO A 102 23.69 -5.81 -2.23
C PRO A 102 22.67 -5.82 -3.39
N PHE A 103 21.40 -5.67 -3.04
CA PHE A 103 20.26 -5.89 -3.94
C PHE A 103 20.30 -5.04 -5.21
N GLY A 104 20.63 -3.77 -5.09
CA GLY A 104 20.74 -2.88 -6.25
C GLY A 104 22.03 -3.12 -7.04
N LYS A 105 23.17 -3.17 -6.36
CA LYS A 105 24.48 -3.35 -7.01
C LYS A 105 24.59 -4.65 -7.82
N HIS A 106 23.93 -5.70 -7.35
CA HIS A 106 23.89 -7.00 -8.04
C HIS A 106 22.69 -7.18 -8.97
N GLY A 107 21.85 -6.15 -9.14
CA GLY A 107 20.69 -6.18 -10.03
C GLY A 107 19.59 -7.15 -9.59
N ILE A 108 19.56 -7.53 -8.31
CA ILE A 108 18.48 -8.37 -7.74
C ILE A 108 17.17 -7.58 -7.71
N LEU A 109 17.27 -6.31 -7.35
CA LEU A 109 16.19 -5.33 -7.37
C LEU A 109 16.60 -4.14 -8.24
N THR A 110 15.65 -3.62 -9.00
CA THR A 110 15.80 -2.36 -9.73
C THR A 110 15.69 -1.16 -8.78
N GLU A 111 16.14 0.01 -9.21
CA GLU A 111 16.03 1.24 -8.42
C GLU A 111 14.58 1.55 -8.01
N PRO A 112 13.57 1.51 -8.92
CA PRO A 112 12.18 1.71 -8.53
C PRO A 112 11.64 0.67 -7.54
N GLU A 113 12.07 -0.59 -7.65
CA GLU A 113 11.67 -1.64 -6.70
C GLU A 113 12.22 -1.36 -5.30
N ILE A 114 13.45 -0.87 -5.21
CA ILE A 114 14.04 -0.45 -3.92
C ILE A 114 13.27 0.74 -3.35
N ASP A 115 12.88 1.72 -4.17
CA ASP A 115 12.12 2.88 -3.72
C ASP A 115 10.74 2.47 -3.16
N LEU A 116 10.06 1.50 -3.79
CA LEU A 116 8.82 0.92 -3.29
C LEU A 116 9.02 0.20 -1.94
N ILE A 117 10.10 -0.58 -1.79
CA ILE A 117 10.43 -1.25 -0.52
C ILE A 117 10.69 -0.21 0.59
N VAL A 118 11.34 0.91 0.28
CA VAL A 118 11.55 2.01 1.23
C VAL A 118 10.21 2.61 1.68
N GLU A 119 9.23 2.78 0.77
CA GLU A 119 7.87 3.22 1.14
C GLU A 119 7.20 2.28 2.12
N TYR A 120 7.22 0.99 1.81
CA TYR A 120 6.68 -0.03 2.70
C TYR A 120 7.34 0.00 4.09
N LEU A 121 8.67 0.03 4.15
CA LEU A 121 9.40 0.02 5.42
C LEU A 121 9.17 1.29 6.26
N TYR A 122 8.90 2.41 5.64
CA TYR A 122 8.65 3.67 6.34
C TYR A 122 7.32 3.72 7.10
N ARG A 123 6.50 2.71 6.93
CA ARG A 123 5.28 2.53 7.73
C ARG A 123 5.58 2.05 9.16
N TYR A 124 6.68 1.36 9.35
CA TYR A 124 7.02 0.66 10.60
C TYR A 124 8.17 1.30 11.41
#